data_b38d1a6a7496cec13595e3f6a94a8b01
#
_entry.id   b38d1a6a7496cec13595e3f6a94a8b01
#
_cell.length_a   1.000
_cell.length_b   1.000
_cell.length_c   1.000
_cell.angle_alpha   90.00
_cell.angle_beta   90.00
_cell.angle_gamma   90.00
#
_symmetry.space_group_name_H-M   'P 1'
#
loop_
_entity.id
_entity.type
_entity.pdbx_description
1 polymer ?
#
loop_
_entity_poly.entity_id
_entity_poly.type
_entity_poly.pdbx_seq_one_letter_code
_entity_poly.pdbx_strand_id
1 'polypeptide(L)'
;MILNNKITILKKAKGYFKRTKHKWSITVIIKSHRTLRPLVQWGLILALFGVQSTVLAVESAIIDSLSRSHPVYGSLGMVVSQEIVASRVGADILSQGGNAIDAAVATGFALAVTLPRAGNLAGGGFMLVHLAEEKKTIALDYREMAPASASRDMFLKPNGEVDNQLARDSIKSSGVPGTVAGLLYAHEKYGRLPLKQVIQPAIHLASEGISVSVDLSYSLKSRATRLRENPATSRYFFREDGAFYEPGDTLVQSDLADTMRRIVANGRPGFYQGKTAQLIIDEMERSGGLISFDDLKNYRVVERAPVCVDFKKNEICSMPPPSSGGIHLLQMLNILERWDLQSLGHNSAAYIHRLVESMRRAYADRSAYLGDPDFYSVPVKQIIDKRYAKKLHRQIDLEQASSSDNVLPGLPIDPKTLVKGIKKAGAESIETTHISTWDQWGNVVSTTTTLNFSFGSGISVSGAGFLLNNEMDDFSAKPGSPNGYGLIGGVANEIQPGKRPLSAMTPTIVFDQQGAPILATGSPGGSTIITTVLQVLLNILEFDMGIADATAAPRIHHQWLPDRIEYEPGISPDTLNLLKEMGHNLDDKPRILGSTQTVHRGPKGSTMGASDTRRDGAGAVAQR
;
A
#
# COMPACT_ATOMS: atom_id res chain seq x y z
N MET A 1 33.35 -32.98 -46.90
CA MET A 1 34.68 -32.33 -47.06
C MET A 1 35.06 -31.81 -45.67
N ILE A 2 35.79 -32.60 -44.90
CA ILE A 2 37.25 -32.46 -44.66
C ILE A 2 37.52 -31.17 -43.85
N LEU A 3 38.10 -31.12 -42.66
CA LEU A 3 38.91 -31.98 -41.71
C LEU A 3 38.77 -31.40 -40.29
N ASN A 4 38.57 -32.22 -39.32
CA ASN A 4 39.48 -32.68 -38.26
C ASN A 4 40.66 -31.79 -37.92
N ASN A 5 40.80 -31.40 -36.60
CA ASN A 5 41.92 -31.90 -35.80
C ASN A 5 41.68 -31.74 -34.31
N LYS A 6 41.90 -32.86 -33.63
CA LYS A 6 42.06 -33.10 -32.20
C LYS A 6 43.36 -32.47 -31.67
N ILE A 7 43.37 -32.07 -30.42
CA ILE A 7 44.47 -32.40 -29.50
C ILE A 7 43.92 -32.60 -28.09
N THR A 8 44.18 -33.79 -27.58
CA THR A 8 44.01 -34.32 -26.22
C THR A 8 45.29 -34.05 -25.41
N ILE A 9 45.20 -34.24 -24.08
CA ILE A 9 46.24 -34.47 -23.07
C ILE A 9 46.29 -33.36 -22.02
N LEU A 10 46.23 -33.55 -20.71
CA LEU A 10 46.45 -34.68 -19.79
C LEU A 10 45.79 -34.42 -18.43
N LYS A 11 45.46 -35.51 -17.75
CA LYS A 11 44.98 -35.65 -16.37
C LYS A 11 46.06 -35.40 -15.32
N LYS A 12 45.59 -35.08 -14.11
CA LYS A 12 46.13 -35.32 -12.76
C LYS A 12 46.99 -34.24 -12.13
N ALA A 13 46.44 -33.62 -11.05
CA ALA A 13 47.05 -33.75 -9.72
C ALA A 13 46.06 -33.29 -8.65
N LYS A 14 45.72 -34.22 -7.73
CA LYS A 14 45.16 -33.94 -6.41
C LYS A 14 46.28 -33.36 -5.52
N GLY A 15 45.97 -32.30 -4.77
CA GLY A 15 46.87 -31.80 -3.74
C GLY A 15 46.10 -30.96 -2.71
N TYR A 16 45.99 -31.49 -1.52
CA TYR A 16 45.55 -30.86 -0.28
C TYR A 16 46.26 -29.52 -0.03
N PHE A 17 45.53 -28.48 0.34
CA PHE A 17 46.12 -27.32 1.00
C PHE A 17 45.46 -27.02 2.33
N LYS A 18 46.21 -27.26 3.42
CA LYS A 18 45.94 -26.77 4.78
C LYS A 18 46.15 -25.26 4.83
N ARG A 19 45.24 -24.56 5.51
CA ARG A 19 45.41 -23.15 5.89
C ARG A 19 46.55 -23.01 6.90
N THR A 20 47.54 -22.19 6.59
CA THR A 20 48.42 -21.55 7.58
C THR A 20 48.58 -20.08 7.22
N LYS A 21 48.34 -19.22 8.23
CA LYS A 21 48.59 -17.78 8.17
C LYS A 21 50.12 -17.54 8.08
N HIS A 22 50.60 -16.88 7.04
CA HIS A 22 51.92 -16.29 7.04
C HIS A 22 51.90 -14.85 6.55
N LYS A 23 52.36 -13.96 7.46
CA LYS A 23 52.78 -12.60 7.15
C LYS A 23 54.04 -12.67 6.29
N TRP A 24 54.05 -12.03 5.16
CA TRP A 24 55.28 -11.82 4.36
C TRP A 24 55.94 -10.54 4.82
N SER A 25 57.14 -10.67 5.41
CA SER A 25 58.07 -9.56 5.62
C SER A 25 59.12 -9.64 4.54
N ILE A 26 59.20 -8.64 3.69
CA ILE A 26 60.29 -8.52 2.70
C ILE A 26 61.43 -7.77 3.38
N THR A 27 62.51 -8.48 3.71
CA THR A 27 63.77 -7.88 4.19
C THR A 27 64.66 -7.66 2.99
N VAL A 28 64.85 -6.40 2.61
CA VAL A 28 65.79 -6.02 1.56
C VAL A 28 67.18 -5.81 2.22
N ILE A 29 68.13 -6.71 1.95
CA ILE A 29 69.51 -6.55 2.36
C ILE A 29 70.25 -5.72 1.30
N ILE A 30 70.53 -4.46 1.62
CA ILE A 30 71.34 -3.60 0.75
C ILE A 30 72.81 -3.75 1.19
N LYS A 31 73.63 -4.45 0.38
CA LYS A 31 75.09 -4.40 0.50
C LYS A 31 75.61 -3.06 -0.06
N SER A 32 76.26 -2.28 0.80
CA SER A 32 76.83 -0.99 0.44
C SER A 32 78.07 -1.19 -0.47
N HIS A 33 77.98 -0.66 -1.69
CA HIS A 33 79.18 -0.21 -2.41
C HIS A 33 79.09 1.32 -2.50
N ARG A 34 80.10 1.94 -1.91
CA ARG A 34 80.32 3.41 -1.97
C ARG A 34 80.59 3.83 -3.42
N THR A 35 79.98 4.97 -3.74
CA THR A 35 80.14 5.84 -4.91
C THR A 35 79.08 5.66 -5.99
N LEU A 36 77.94 6.38 -5.79
CA LEU A 36 77.15 6.97 -6.87
C LEU A 36 76.26 8.07 -6.29
N ARG A 37 76.30 9.18 -6.94
CA ARG A 37 75.90 10.54 -6.61
C ARG A 37 74.45 10.74 -6.12
N PRO A 38 74.09 11.82 -5.39
CA PRO A 38 72.79 12.08 -4.75
C PRO A 38 71.59 12.24 -5.70
N LEU A 39 71.75 12.33 -7.00
CA LEU A 39 70.71 12.46 -8.00
C LEU A 39 69.84 11.17 -8.20
N VAL A 40 70.37 9.99 -7.89
CA VAL A 40 69.62 8.72 -8.03
C VAL A 40 68.74 8.45 -6.81
N GLN A 41 69.09 8.99 -5.65
CA GLN A 41 68.26 8.84 -4.45
C GLN A 41 66.98 9.65 -4.50
N TRP A 42 67.01 10.83 -5.12
CA TRP A 42 65.79 11.62 -5.31
C TRP A 42 64.87 11.05 -6.38
N GLY A 43 65.38 10.42 -7.41
CA GLY A 43 64.59 9.73 -8.43
C GLY A 43 63.85 8.49 -7.88
N LEU A 44 64.48 7.73 -6.96
CA LEU A 44 63.86 6.55 -6.34
C LEU A 44 62.81 6.93 -5.27
N ILE A 45 63.02 8.04 -4.56
CA ILE A 45 62.04 8.56 -3.60
C ILE A 45 60.82 9.15 -4.33
N LEU A 46 61.01 9.86 -5.45
CA LEU A 46 59.92 10.34 -6.30
C LEU A 46 59.18 9.20 -7.02
N ALA A 47 59.87 8.11 -7.38
CA ALA A 47 59.21 6.93 -7.96
C ALA A 47 58.41 6.12 -6.91
N LEU A 48 58.83 6.14 -5.63
CA LEU A 48 58.09 5.51 -4.53
C LEU A 48 56.89 6.35 -4.06
N PHE A 49 56.90 7.68 -4.27
CA PHE A 49 55.74 8.55 -4.02
C PHE A 49 54.83 8.68 -5.25
N GLY A 50 55.27 8.35 -6.45
CA GLY A 50 54.52 8.38 -7.70
C GLY A 50 53.68 7.13 -8.00
N VAL A 51 53.85 6.05 -7.24
CA VAL A 51 52.99 4.87 -7.28
C VAL A 51 52.15 4.81 -6.00
N GLN A 52 51.54 5.93 -5.60
CA GLN A 52 50.19 5.83 -5.13
C GLN A 52 49.36 5.55 -6.38
N SER A 53 49.20 4.28 -6.70
CA SER A 53 48.09 3.82 -7.50
C SER A 53 46.85 4.45 -6.89
N THR A 54 46.39 5.54 -7.47
CA THR A 54 44.96 5.78 -7.45
C THR A 54 44.37 4.51 -8.03
N VAL A 55 44.03 3.58 -7.16
CA VAL A 55 42.92 2.70 -7.43
C VAL A 55 41.79 3.68 -7.62
N LEU A 56 41.61 4.14 -8.86
CA LEU A 56 40.35 4.64 -9.34
C LEU A 56 39.43 3.46 -9.01
N ALA A 57 38.78 3.54 -7.88
CA ALA A 57 37.59 2.75 -7.67
C ALA A 57 36.81 2.99 -8.95
N VAL A 58 36.77 2.00 -9.83
CA VAL A 58 35.84 1.98 -10.92
C VAL A 58 34.52 2.09 -10.19
N GLU A 59 33.95 3.30 -10.14
CA GLU A 59 32.62 3.47 -9.62
C GLU A 59 31.77 2.46 -10.38
N SER A 60 31.29 1.47 -9.67
CA SER A 60 30.39 0.50 -10.25
C SER A 60 29.23 1.28 -10.85
N ALA A 61 28.97 1.10 -12.14
CA ALA A 61 27.77 1.66 -12.78
C ALA A 61 26.47 1.11 -12.11
N ILE A 62 26.62 0.11 -11.25
CA ILE A 62 25.55 -0.48 -10.44
C ILE A 62 25.64 0.14 -9.06
N ILE A 63 24.59 0.92 -8.68
CA ILE A 63 24.48 1.64 -7.39
C ILE A 63 24.51 0.66 -6.22
N ASP A 64 23.84 -0.48 -6.37
CA ASP A 64 23.86 -1.61 -5.44
C ASP A 64 24.02 -2.90 -6.22
N SER A 65 25.15 -3.56 -6.05
CA SER A 65 25.47 -4.80 -6.76
C SER A 65 24.70 -6.03 -6.27
N LEU A 66 23.99 -5.92 -5.14
CA LEU A 66 23.14 -6.98 -4.59
C LEU A 66 21.69 -6.84 -5.00
N SER A 67 21.27 -5.67 -5.51
CA SER A 67 19.89 -5.38 -5.94
C SER A 67 19.71 -5.71 -7.42
N ARG A 68 18.55 -6.32 -7.74
CA ARG A 68 18.09 -6.58 -9.12
C ARG A 68 17.36 -5.39 -9.70
N SER A 69 16.71 -4.61 -8.86
CA SER A 69 15.94 -3.42 -9.22
C SER A 69 16.43 -2.21 -8.46
N HIS A 70 16.44 -1.06 -9.10
CA HIS A 70 16.90 0.17 -8.48
C HIS A 70 15.74 1.15 -8.25
N PRO A 71 15.70 1.81 -7.08
CA PRO A 71 14.72 2.86 -6.82
C PRO A 71 15.04 4.14 -7.61
N VAL A 72 14.07 5.01 -7.74
CA VAL A 72 14.30 6.39 -8.18
C VAL A 72 14.95 7.16 -7.02
N TYR A 73 16.01 7.91 -7.31
CA TYR A 73 16.71 8.74 -6.34
C TYR A 73 16.33 10.21 -6.48
N GLY A 74 16.12 10.89 -5.36
CA GLY A 74 15.88 12.32 -5.27
C GLY A 74 16.79 12.97 -4.22
N SER A 75 17.29 14.16 -4.52
CA SER A 75 18.12 14.92 -3.58
C SER A 75 17.32 15.72 -2.55
N LEU A 76 16.05 16.01 -2.84
CA LEU A 76 15.19 16.87 -2.03
C LEU A 76 13.96 16.13 -1.54
N GLY A 77 13.03 15.80 -2.43
CA GLY A 77 11.76 15.16 -2.10
C GLY A 77 11.38 14.05 -3.07
N MET A 78 10.32 13.31 -2.74
CA MET A 78 9.86 12.16 -3.52
C MET A 78 8.34 12.02 -3.44
N VAL A 79 7.72 11.68 -4.55
CA VAL A 79 6.30 11.30 -4.62
C VAL A 79 6.19 9.95 -5.32
N VAL A 80 5.47 9.02 -4.70
CA VAL A 80 5.21 7.70 -5.27
C VAL A 80 3.71 7.41 -5.22
N SER A 81 3.12 7.11 -6.36
CA SER A 81 1.72 6.73 -6.46
C SER A 81 1.50 5.65 -7.52
N GLN A 82 0.28 5.16 -7.61
CA GLN A 82 -0.08 4.09 -8.53
C GLN A 82 -0.23 4.59 -9.99
N GLU A 83 -0.01 5.89 -10.23
CA GLU A 83 -0.08 6.49 -11.56
C GLU A 83 0.97 7.61 -11.71
N ILE A 84 1.82 7.51 -12.74
CA ILE A 84 3.02 8.35 -12.92
C ILE A 84 2.69 9.83 -13.19
N VAL A 85 1.57 10.14 -13.87
CA VAL A 85 1.18 11.52 -14.15
C VAL A 85 0.77 12.21 -12.86
N ALA A 86 0.03 11.51 -11.99
CA ALA A 86 -0.33 12.02 -10.67
C ALA A 86 0.92 12.20 -9.77
N SER A 87 1.88 11.26 -9.83
CA SER A 87 3.15 11.41 -9.11
C SER A 87 3.95 12.64 -9.59
N ARG A 88 3.95 12.93 -10.89
CA ARG A 88 4.58 14.14 -11.45
C ARG A 88 3.91 15.41 -10.95
N VAL A 89 2.58 15.44 -10.92
CA VAL A 89 1.84 16.58 -10.34
C VAL A 89 2.30 16.84 -8.90
N GLY A 90 2.38 15.81 -8.06
CA GLY A 90 2.86 15.96 -6.68
C GLY A 90 4.30 16.45 -6.60
N ALA A 91 5.21 15.93 -7.42
CA ALA A 91 6.61 16.33 -7.45
C ALA A 91 6.79 17.79 -7.97
N ASP A 92 5.97 18.20 -8.92
CA ASP A 92 5.95 19.58 -9.40
C ASP A 92 5.45 20.54 -8.30
N ILE A 93 4.49 20.14 -7.48
CA ILE A 93 4.05 20.91 -6.30
C ILE A 93 5.19 21.05 -5.28
N LEU A 94 5.95 19.97 -4.99
CA LEU A 94 7.15 20.06 -4.15
C LEU A 94 8.16 21.08 -4.73
N SER A 95 8.40 21.02 -6.04
CA SER A 95 9.34 21.92 -6.74
C SER A 95 8.92 23.39 -6.72
N GLN A 96 7.61 23.65 -6.58
CA GLN A 96 7.04 25.00 -6.43
C GLN A 96 7.06 25.51 -4.97
N GLY A 97 7.67 24.78 -4.04
CA GLY A 97 7.78 25.15 -2.62
C GLY A 97 6.67 24.59 -1.74
N GLY A 98 5.85 23.68 -2.25
CA GLY A 98 4.89 22.90 -1.46
C GLY A 98 5.59 21.89 -0.57
N ASN A 99 4.92 21.49 0.50
CA ASN A 99 5.40 20.44 1.38
C ASN A 99 4.82 19.06 1.00
N ALA A 100 5.17 18.02 1.77
CA ALA A 100 4.70 16.64 1.53
C ALA A 100 3.17 16.52 1.54
N ILE A 101 2.49 17.37 2.33
CA ILE A 101 1.04 17.39 2.42
C ILE A 101 0.42 17.99 1.17
N ASP A 102 0.93 19.14 0.69
CA ASP A 102 0.48 19.75 -0.56
C ASP A 102 0.66 18.77 -1.73
N ALA A 103 1.80 18.07 -1.78
CA ALA A 103 2.08 17.08 -2.81
C ALA A 103 1.11 15.89 -2.74
N ALA A 104 0.81 15.38 -1.55
CA ALA A 104 -0.14 14.28 -1.37
C ALA A 104 -1.56 14.69 -1.79
N VAL A 105 -1.98 15.90 -1.44
CA VAL A 105 -3.30 16.46 -1.83
C VAL A 105 -3.40 16.65 -3.34
N ALA A 106 -2.38 17.26 -3.96
CA ALA A 106 -2.35 17.44 -5.41
C ALA A 106 -2.37 16.10 -6.17
N THR A 107 -1.58 15.13 -5.70
CA THR A 107 -1.56 13.76 -6.24
C THR A 107 -2.93 13.10 -6.08
N GLY A 108 -3.59 13.26 -4.93
CA GLY A 108 -4.93 12.72 -4.67
C GLY A 108 -5.99 13.25 -5.64
N PHE A 109 -6.02 14.56 -5.89
CA PHE A 109 -6.91 15.17 -6.90
C PHE A 109 -6.54 14.74 -8.34
N ALA A 110 -5.23 14.61 -8.65
CA ALA A 110 -4.78 14.15 -9.96
C ALA A 110 -5.18 12.69 -10.21
N LEU A 111 -5.09 11.81 -9.19
CA LEU A 111 -5.54 10.41 -9.28
C LEU A 111 -7.04 10.28 -9.54
N ALA A 112 -7.87 11.20 -9.06
CA ALA A 112 -9.30 11.20 -9.38
C ALA A 112 -9.54 11.38 -10.89
N VAL A 113 -8.60 11.97 -11.61
CA VAL A 113 -8.64 12.16 -13.07
C VAL A 113 -7.96 11.00 -13.81
N THR A 114 -6.75 10.63 -13.39
CA THR A 114 -5.86 9.72 -14.15
C THR A 114 -6.06 8.25 -13.82
N LEU A 115 -6.67 7.94 -12.65
CA LEU A 115 -6.92 6.58 -12.17
C LEU A 115 -8.38 6.41 -11.69
N PRO A 116 -9.41 6.69 -12.49
CA PRO A 116 -10.82 6.78 -12.02
C PRO A 116 -11.37 5.47 -11.44
N ARG A 117 -10.69 4.33 -11.63
CA ARG A 117 -11.08 3.06 -11.03
C ARG A 117 -10.83 3.00 -9.50
N ALA A 118 -9.96 3.87 -8.97
CA ALA A 118 -9.55 3.88 -7.55
C ALA A 118 -9.34 5.29 -6.99
N GLY A 119 -8.69 6.20 -7.73
CA GLY A 119 -8.60 7.62 -7.42
C GLY A 119 -9.98 8.27 -7.50
N ASN A 120 -10.32 9.15 -6.56
CA ASN A 120 -11.72 9.53 -6.39
C ASN A 120 -11.92 10.88 -5.68
N LEU A 121 -13.13 11.44 -5.83
CA LEU A 121 -13.66 12.53 -5.00
C LEU A 121 -14.75 12.06 -4.03
N ALA A 122 -15.49 11.00 -4.38
CA ALA A 122 -16.63 10.52 -3.61
C ALA A 122 -16.39 9.17 -2.93
N GLY A 123 -15.14 8.86 -2.61
CA GLY A 123 -14.74 7.76 -1.75
C GLY A 123 -14.32 8.24 -0.36
N GLY A 124 -13.38 7.52 0.25
CA GLY A 124 -12.79 7.86 1.52
C GLY A 124 -11.40 7.25 1.70
N GLY A 125 -10.85 7.39 2.90
CA GLY A 125 -9.52 6.89 3.14
C GLY A 125 -8.94 7.25 4.49
N PHE A 126 -7.63 7.01 4.61
CA PHE A 126 -6.82 7.29 5.79
C PHE A 126 -5.48 7.88 5.38
N MET A 127 -4.97 8.80 6.21
CA MET A 127 -3.68 9.44 5.98
C MET A 127 -2.89 9.51 7.29
N LEU A 128 -1.63 9.11 7.25
CA LEU A 128 -0.65 9.46 8.26
C LEU A 128 0.14 10.66 7.77
N VAL A 129 0.26 11.67 8.61
CA VAL A 129 1.06 12.87 8.39
C VAL A 129 2.11 12.95 9.47
N HIS A 130 3.39 12.93 9.11
CA HIS A 130 4.49 13.22 10.00
C HIS A 130 5.00 14.64 9.74
N LEU A 131 4.99 15.47 10.76
CA LEU A 131 5.50 16.84 10.76
C LEU A 131 6.88 16.84 11.44
N ALA A 132 7.93 17.02 10.63
CA ALA A 132 9.31 16.86 11.09
C ALA A 132 9.72 17.89 12.15
N GLU A 133 9.31 19.15 11.98
CA GLU A 133 9.59 20.23 12.93
C GLU A 133 8.95 19.95 14.30
N GLU A 134 7.70 19.49 14.31
CA GLU A 134 6.95 19.19 15.54
C GLU A 134 7.29 17.79 16.09
N LYS A 135 7.99 16.96 15.34
CA LYS A 135 8.23 15.53 15.65
C LYS A 135 6.92 14.80 15.99
N LYS A 136 5.88 15.10 15.27
CA LYS A 136 4.52 14.63 15.54
C LYS A 136 3.96 13.88 14.36
N THR A 137 3.36 12.74 14.63
CA THR A 137 2.61 11.97 13.63
C THR A 137 1.12 11.97 13.98
N ILE A 138 0.30 12.26 12.98
CA ILE A 138 -1.15 12.39 13.09
C ILE A 138 -1.79 11.40 12.12
N ALA A 139 -2.85 10.73 12.55
CA ALA A 139 -3.69 9.89 11.71
C ALA A 139 -4.98 10.64 11.38
N LEU A 140 -5.25 10.86 10.09
CA LEU A 140 -6.48 11.46 9.60
C LEU A 140 -7.41 10.35 9.11
N ASP A 141 -8.59 10.28 9.71
CA ASP A 141 -9.66 9.38 9.35
C ASP A 141 -10.72 10.15 8.57
N TYR A 142 -10.74 9.91 7.26
CA TYR A 142 -11.76 10.41 6.34
C TYR A 142 -12.46 9.25 5.62
N ARG A 143 -12.63 8.12 6.36
CA ARG A 143 -13.43 6.97 5.93
C ARG A 143 -14.85 7.39 5.64
N GLU A 144 -15.50 6.75 4.69
CA GLU A 144 -16.93 6.91 4.42
C GLU A 144 -17.77 6.60 5.65
N MET A 145 -18.96 7.17 5.71
CA MET A 145 -19.89 6.93 6.81
C MET A 145 -21.21 6.35 6.27
N ALA A 146 -21.82 5.45 7.03
CA ALA A 146 -23.18 5.02 6.75
C ALA A 146 -24.14 6.22 6.79
N PRO A 147 -25.01 6.43 5.78
CA PRO A 147 -26.03 7.47 5.81
C PRO A 147 -26.95 7.36 7.04
N ALA A 148 -27.54 8.46 7.47
CA ALA A 148 -28.44 8.49 8.62
C ALA A 148 -29.67 7.58 8.44
N SER A 149 -30.08 7.31 7.19
CA SER A 149 -31.17 6.40 6.85
C SER A 149 -30.76 4.93 6.72
N ALA A 150 -29.48 4.59 6.90
CA ALA A 150 -29.03 3.21 6.84
C ALA A 150 -29.57 2.38 8.01
N SER A 151 -29.81 1.10 7.78
CA SER A 151 -30.27 0.16 8.81
C SER A 151 -29.44 -1.13 8.78
N ARG A 152 -29.39 -1.82 9.93
CA ARG A 152 -28.58 -3.04 10.13
C ARG A 152 -28.80 -4.09 9.04
N ASP A 153 -30.05 -4.35 8.73
CA ASP A 153 -30.46 -5.47 7.88
C ASP A 153 -30.77 -5.05 6.42
N MET A 154 -30.38 -3.82 6.02
CA MET A 154 -30.74 -3.23 4.72
C MET A 154 -30.25 -4.01 3.49
N PHE A 155 -29.26 -4.87 3.66
CA PHE A 155 -28.72 -5.73 2.61
C PHE A 155 -29.14 -7.19 2.74
N LEU A 156 -30.13 -7.51 3.57
CA LEU A 156 -30.66 -8.86 3.71
C LEU A 156 -31.88 -9.09 2.81
N LYS A 157 -31.90 -10.25 2.17
CA LYS A 157 -33.08 -10.78 1.49
C LYS A 157 -34.14 -11.20 2.51
N PRO A 158 -35.41 -11.41 2.11
CA PRO A 158 -36.46 -11.89 3.00
C PRO A 158 -36.14 -13.21 3.72
N ASN A 159 -35.26 -14.04 3.14
CA ASN A 159 -34.81 -15.29 3.75
C ASN A 159 -33.65 -15.10 4.74
N GLY A 160 -33.22 -13.85 4.99
CA GLY A 160 -32.13 -13.51 5.90
C GLY A 160 -30.72 -13.78 5.34
N GLU A 161 -30.58 -14.06 4.05
CA GLU A 161 -29.28 -14.12 3.37
C GLU A 161 -28.86 -12.74 2.85
N VAL A 162 -27.55 -12.51 2.73
CA VAL A 162 -26.99 -11.26 2.19
C VAL A 162 -27.31 -11.16 0.69
N ASP A 163 -27.86 -10.02 0.27
CA ASP A 163 -27.98 -9.63 -1.12
C ASP A 163 -26.68 -8.95 -1.60
N ASN A 164 -25.78 -9.73 -2.13
CA ASN A 164 -24.47 -9.26 -2.57
C ASN A 164 -24.57 -8.21 -3.71
N GLN A 165 -25.56 -8.32 -4.58
CA GLN A 165 -25.75 -7.35 -5.66
C GLN A 165 -26.21 -6.00 -5.10
N LEU A 166 -27.19 -6.02 -4.18
CA LEU A 166 -27.65 -4.82 -3.50
C LEU A 166 -26.52 -4.16 -2.69
N ALA A 167 -25.68 -4.95 -2.02
CA ALA A 167 -24.59 -4.46 -1.18
C ALA A 167 -23.41 -3.87 -1.97
N ARG A 168 -23.25 -4.20 -3.28
CA ARG A 168 -22.05 -3.84 -4.06
C ARG A 168 -22.33 -2.98 -5.28
N ASP A 169 -23.40 -3.29 -6.02
CA ASP A 169 -23.63 -2.75 -7.36
C ASP A 169 -24.84 -1.79 -7.39
N SER A 170 -25.40 -1.46 -6.24
CA SER A 170 -26.51 -0.51 -6.12
C SER A 170 -26.06 0.83 -5.55
N ILE A 171 -26.82 1.89 -5.78
CA ILE A 171 -26.58 3.21 -5.17
C ILE A 171 -26.68 3.18 -3.64
N LYS A 172 -27.43 2.23 -3.06
CA LYS A 172 -27.52 2.02 -1.61
C LYS A 172 -26.24 1.55 -0.97
N SER A 173 -25.31 1.03 -1.77
CA SER A 173 -23.97 0.63 -1.31
C SER A 173 -23.04 1.82 -1.08
N SER A 174 -23.44 3.04 -1.46
CA SER A 174 -22.62 4.25 -1.31
C SER A 174 -22.69 4.79 0.11
N GLY A 175 -21.53 4.88 0.76
CA GLY A 175 -21.35 5.64 2.00
C GLY A 175 -21.16 7.13 1.74
N VAL A 176 -21.41 7.95 2.77
CA VAL A 176 -21.19 9.40 2.72
C VAL A 176 -19.72 9.69 2.44
N PRO A 177 -19.38 10.42 1.36
CA PRO A 177 -18.01 10.60 0.90
C PRO A 177 -17.11 11.34 1.89
N GLY A 178 -15.85 10.91 2.01
CA GLY A 178 -14.86 11.52 2.88
C GLY A 178 -13.64 12.11 2.19
N THR A 179 -13.29 11.67 0.97
CA THR A 179 -12.01 12.02 0.32
C THR A 179 -11.79 13.52 0.21
N VAL A 180 -12.75 14.28 -0.34
CA VAL A 180 -12.59 15.74 -0.49
C VAL A 180 -12.42 16.41 0.87
N ALA A 181 -13.19 16.00 1.89
CA ALA A 181 -13.04 16.56 3.23
C ALA A 181 -11.66 16.25 3.82
N GLY A 182 -11.16 15.01 3.65
CA GLY A 182 -9.85 14.60 4.14
C GLY A 182 -8.71 15.35 3.50
N LEU A 183 -8.70 15.47 2.18
CA LEU A 183 -7.68 16.19 1.43
C LEU A 183 -7.68 17.70 1.78
N LEU A 184 -8.85 18.33 1.82
CA LEU A 184 -8.98 19.74 2.19
C LEU A 184 -8.57 19.99 3.66
N TYR A 185 -8.95 19.10 4.57
CA TYR A 185 -8.57 19.21 5.99
C TYR A 185 -7.05 19.11 6.18
N ALA A 186 -6.41 18.14 5.52
CA ALA A 186 -4.95 18.00 5.55
C ALA A 186 -4.27 19.24 4.99
N HIS A 187 -4.74 19.76 3.85
CA HIS A 187 -4.20 20.96 3.22
C HIS A 187 -4.40 22.21 4.10
N GLU A 188 -5.60 22.45 4.61
CA GLU A 188 -5.92 23.63 5.43
C GLU A 188 -5.08 23.70 6.71
N LYS A 189 -4.84 22.55 7.36
CA LYS A 189 -4.08 22.51 8.60
C LYS A 189 -2.57 22.44 8.43
N TYR A 190 -2.09 21.74 7.41
CA TYR A 190 -0.69 21.34 7.31
C TYR A 190 -0.04 21.69 5.97
N GLY A 191 -0.80 22.18 4.99
CA GLY A 191 -0.29 22.64 3.70
C GLY A 191 0.40 24.00 3.77
N ARG A 192 1.17 24.33 2.74
CA ARG A 192 1.93 25.60 2.61
C ARG A 192 1.45 26.46 1.46
N LEU A 193 1.05 25.84 0.35
CA LEU A 193 0.66 26.54 -0.86
C LEU A 193 -0.84 26.88 -0.87
N PRO A 194 -1.27 27.92 -1.61
CA PRO A 194 -2.69 28.19 -1.81
C PRO A 194 -3.42 26.99 -2.43
N LEU A 195 -4.61 26.66 -1.96
CA LEU A 195 -5.43 25.54 -2.44
C LEU A 195 -5.59 25.53 -3.97
N LYS A 196 -5.79 26.72 -4.56
CA LYS A 196 -5.90 26.88 -6.02
C LYS A 196 -4.66 26.34 -6.74
N GLN A 197 -3.46 26.63 -6.24
CA GLN A 197 -2.21 26.16 -6.85
C GLN A 197 -2.10 24.64 -6.75
N VAL A 198 -2.51 24.06 -5.64
CA VAL A 198 -2.44 22.61 -5.38
C VAL A 198 -3.41 21.80 -6.26
N ILE A 199 -4.62 22.30 -6.49
CA ILE A 199 -5.64 21.59 -7.28
C ILE A 199 -5.60 21.93 -8.78
N GLN A 200 -5.04 23.09 -9.18
CA GLN A 200 -5.04 23.55 -10.57
C GLN A 200 -4.48 22.52 -11.58
N PRO A 201 -3.40 21.74 -11.29
CA PRO A 201 -2.92 20.72 -12.20
C PRO A 201 -3.96 19.64 -12.50
N ALA A 202 -4.71 19.18 -11.49
CA ALA A 202 -5.78 18.20 -11.69
C ALA A 202 -6.94 18.75 -12.51
N ILE A 203 -7.31 20.03 -12.31
CA ILE A 203 -8.31 20.73 -13.14
C ILE A 203 -7.85 20.76 -14.60
N HIS A 204 -6.58 21.06 -14.84
CA HIS A 204 -6.01 21.10 -16.19
C HIS A 204 -6.06 19.71 -16.85
N LEU A 205 -5.60 18.65 -16.15
CA LEU A 205 -5.68 17.29 -16.65
C LEU A 205 -7.12 16.86 -17.01
N ALA A 206 -8.10 17.25 -16.20
CA ALA A 206 -9.50 16.92 -16.44
C ALA A 206 -10.10 17.72 -17.61
N SER A 207 -9.75 19.00 -17.78
CA SER A 207 -10.32 19.88 -18.81
C SER A 207 -9.67 19.71 -20.18
N GLU A 208 -8.35 19.49 -20.24
CA GLU A 208 -7.60 19.29 -21.49
C GLU A 208 -7.60 17.80 -21.92
N GLY A 209 -7.86 16.90 -20.98
CA GLY A 209 -7.87 15.47 -21.17
C GLY A 209 -6.55 14.79 -20.79
N ILE A 210 -6.67 13.50 -20.54
CA ILE A 210 -5.55 12.60 -20.25
C ILE A 210 -5.40 11.59 -21.38
N SER A 211 -4.17 11.15 -21.64
CA SER A 211 -3.94 9.98 -22.48
C SER A 211 -4.37 8.73 -21.73
N VAL A 212 -5.26 7.94 -22.34
CA VAL A 212 -5.74 6.68 -21.76
C VAL A 212 -4.59 5.68 -21.70
N SER A 213 -4.28 5.19 -20.49
CA SER A 213 -3.26 4.17 -20.29
C SER A 213 -3.77 2.78 -20.68
N VAL A 214 -2.85 1.82 -20.80
CA VAL A 214 -3.19 0.40 -21.02
C VAL A 214 -4.05 -0.12 -19.85
N ASP A 215 -3.68 0.22 -18.61
CA ASP A 215 -4.42 -0.16 -17.40
C ASP A 215 -5.85 0.40 -17.39
N LEU A 216 -6.03 1.69 -17.75
CA LEU A 216 -7.35 2.31 -17.79
C LEU A 216 -8.22 1.68 -18.90
N SER A 217 -7.70 1.52 -20.12
CA SER A 217 -8.42 0.87 -21.23
C SER A 217 -8.85 -0.55 -20.85
N TYR A 218 -7.94 -1.36 -20.31
CA TYR A 218 -8.23 -2.72 -19.86
C TYR A 218 -9.30 -2.73 -18.75
N SER A 219 -9.19 -1.84 -17.76
CA SER A 219 -10.11 -1.74 -16.65
C SER A 219 -11.53 -1.38 -17.11
N LEU A 220 -11.67 -0.42 -18.03
CA LEU A 220 -12.95 -0.04 -18.64
C LEU A 220 -13.57 -1.21 -19.42
N LYS A 221 -12.77 -1.91 -20.24
CA LYS A 221 -13.24 -3.08 -21.00
C LYS A 221 -13.70 -4.21 -20.07
N SER A 222 -12.93 -4.51 -19.03
CA SER A 222 -13.23 -5.61 -18.10
C SER A 222 -14.47 -5.37 -17.24
N ARG A 223 -14.89 -4.11 -17.06
CA ARG A 223 -16.06 -3.70 -16.25
C ARG A 223 -17.19 -3.11 -17.08
N ALA A 224 -17.09 -3.16 -18.41
CA ALA A 224 -17.99 -2.48 -19.33
C ALA A 224 -19.47 -2.80 -19.11
N THR A 225 -19.83 -4.05 -18.86
CA THR A 225 -21.22 -4.46 -18.62
C THR A 225 -21.85 -3.64 -17.50
N ARG A 226 -21.19 -3.61 -16.32
CA ARG A 226 -21.67 -2.85 -15.15
C ARG A 226 -21.64 -1.33 -15.37
N LEU A 227 -20.55 -0.81 -15.96
CA LEU A 227 -20.40 0.63 -16.15
C LEU A 227 -21.42 1.23 -17.14
N ARG A 228 -21.91 0.42 -18.09
CA ARG A 228 -22.91 0.84 -19.07
C ARG A 228 -24.34 0.84 -18.54
N GLU A 229 -24.59 0.21 -17.39
CA GLU A 229 -25.90 0.22 -16.77
C GLU A 229 -26.31 1.62 -16.28
N ASN A 230 -25.33 2.44 -15.86
CA ASN A 230 -25.57 3.82 -15.49
C ASN A 230 -25.34 4.78 -16.67
N PRO A 231 -26.35 5.56 -17.10
CA PRO A 231 -26.23 6.44 -18.27
C PRO A 231 -25.14 7.51 -18.15
N ALA A 232 -24.92 8.07 -16.94
CA ALA A 232 -23.88 9.07 -16.70
C ALA A 232 -22.49 8.43 -16.81
N THR A 233 -22.29 7.26 -16.21
CA THR A 233 -21.02 6.51 -16.31
C THR A 233 -20.72 6.10 -17.74
N SER A 234 -21.73 5.64 -18.48
CA SER A 234 -21.60 5.32 -19.89
C SER A 234 -21.12 6.52 -20.70
N ARG A 235 -21.71 7.70 -20.47
CA ARG A 235 -21.31 8.95 -21.16
C ARG A 235 -19.90 9.39 -20.80
N TYR A 236 -19.43 9.18 -19.57
CA TYR A 236 -18.11 9.65 -19.14
C TYR A 236 -16.97 8.73 -19.57
N PHE A 237 -17.18 7.43 -19.63
CA PHE A 237 -16.12 6.46 -19.80
C PHE A 237 -16.18 5.63 -21.08
N PHE A 238 -17.12 5.95 -21.96
CA PHE A 238 -17.18 5.37 -23.30
C PHE A 238 -17.33 6.48 -24.35
N ARG A 239 -16.93 6.21 -25.57
CA ARG A 239 -17.04 7.16 -26.69
C ARG A 239 -18.52 7.34 -27.05
N GLU A 240 -18.86 8.43 -27.72
CA GLU A 240 -20.26 8.73 -28.13
C GLU A 240 -20.89 7.65 -29.01
N ASP A 241 -20.08 6.99 -29.82
CA ASP A 241 -20.47 5.84 -30.64
C ASP A 241 -20.60 4.52 -29.85
N GLY A 242 -20.35 4.56 -28.53
CA GLY A 242 -20.36 3.40 -27.64
C GLY A 242 -19.06 2.57 -27.70
N ALA A 243 -18.05 2.96 -28.46
CA ALA A 243 -16.76 2.26 -28.50
C ALA A 243 -15.97 2.48 -27.20
N PHE A 244 -14.95 1.64 -27.00
CA PHE A 244 -14.01 1.79 -25.89
C PHE A 244 -12.97 2.87 -26.22
N TYR A 245 -12.46 3.50 -25.17
CA TYR A 245 -11.22 4.25 -25.26
C TYR A 245 -10.05 3.26 -25.35
N GLU A 246 -9.23 3.43 -26.38
CA GLU A 246 -8.01 2.63 -26.58
C GLU A 246 -6.81 3.34 -25.95
N PRO A 247 -5.71 2.61 -25.63
CA PRO A 247 -4.49 3.23 -25.16
C PRO A 247 -3.99 4.30 -26.13
N GLY A 248 -3.73 5.51 -25.59
CA GLY A 248 -3.32 6.69 -26.37
C GLY A 248 -4.46 7.62 -26.76
N ASP A 249 -5.74 7.19 -26.69
CA ASP A 249 -6.88 8.09 -26.89
C ASP A 249 -6.90 9.18 -25.80
N THR A 250 -7.55 10.31 -26.09
CA THR A 250 -7.72 11.39 -25.12
C THR A 250 -9.08 11.26 -24.44
N LEU A 251 -9.07 11.18 -23.11
CA LEU A 251 -10.27 11.20 -22.26
C LEU A 251 -10.40 12.57 -21.56
N VAL A 252 -11.42 13.34 -21.95
CA VAL A 252 -11.75 14.64 -21.34
C VAL A 252 -12.85 14.46 -20.29
N GLN A 253 -12.70 15.11 -19.11
CA GLN A 253 -13.58 14.96 -17.96
C GLN A 253 -14.08 16.35 -17.49
N SER A 254 -14.80 17.07 -18.34
CA SER A 254 -15.19 18.48 -18.12
C SER A 254 -16.03 18.66 -16.85
N ASP A 255 -17.02 17.79 -16.59
CA ASP A 255 -17.88 17.86 -15.40
C ASP A 255 -17.05 17.66 -14.10
N LEU A 256 -16.00 16.80 -14.14
CA LEU A 256 -15.08 16.61 -13.04
C LEU A 256 -14.20 17.86 -12.82
N ALA A 257 -13.73 18.49 -13.89
CA ALA A 257 -12.99 19.76 -13.82
C ALA A 257 -13.86 20.85 -13.17
N ASP A 258 -15.13 20.94 -13.53
CA ASP A 258 -16.07 21.91 -12.96
C ASP A 258 -16.34 21.65 -11.48
N THR A 259 -16.43 20.39 -11.08
CA THR A 259 -16.52 20.01 -9.66
C THR A 259 -15.28 20.48 -8.89
N MET A 260 -14.07 20.26 -9.41
CA MET A 260 -12.83 20.73 -8.78
C MET A 260 -12.73 22.26 -8.77
N ARG A 261 -13.22 22.97 -9.80
CA ARG A 261 -13.32 24.45 -9.80
C ARG A 261 -14.23 24.94 -8.68
N ARG A 262 -15.38 24.29 -8.44
CA ARG A 262 -16.27 24.61 -7.31
C ARG A 262 -15.60 24.40 -5.95
N ILE A 263 -14.78 23.33 -5.82
CA ILE A 263 -14.00 23.05 -4.61
C ILE A 263 -12.95 24.17 -4.41
N VAL A 264 -12.22 24.55 -5.45
CA VAL A 264 -11.23 25.65 -5.35
C VAL A 264 -11.87 26.96 -4.95
N ALA A 265 -13.05 27.29 -5.51
CA ALA A 265 -13.74 28.55 -5.26
C ALA A 265 -14.35 28.66 -3.86
N ASN A 266 -14.84 27.54 -3.30
CA ASN A 266 -15.65 27.56 -2.08
C ASN A 266 -15.09 26.66 -0.96
N GLY A 267 -13.94 26.01 -1.16
CA GLY A 267 -13.43 25.03 -0.21
C GLY A 267 -14.39 23.83 -0.01
N ARG A 268 -14.52 23.37 1.22
CA ARG A 268 -15.40 22.25 1.58
C ARG A 268 -16.86 22.42 1.15
N PRO A 269 -17.52 23.61 1.28
CA PRO A 269 -18.86 23.86 0.72
C PRO A 269 -18.96 23.60 -0.78
N GLY A 270 -17.89 23.76 -1.56
CA GLY A 270 -17.89 23.48 -3.00
C GLY A 270 -18.20 22.03 -3.39
N PHE A 271 -18.09 21.11 -2.43
CA PHE A 271 -18.45 19.69 -2.60
C PHE A 271 -19.66 19.28 -1.76
N TYR A 272 -19.66 19.61 -0.47
CA TYR A 272 -20.64 19.13 0.51
C TYR A 272 -21.90 20.00 0.62
N GLN A 273 -21.96 21.12 -0.09
CA GLN A 273 -23.09 22.05 -0.15
C GLN A 273 -23.24 22.60 -1.58
N GLY A 274 -24.27 23.39 -1.81
CA GLY A 274 -24.50 24.04 -3.10
C GLY A 274 -24.67 23.08 -4.28
N LYS A 275 -24.12 23.44 -5.45
CA LYS A 275 -24.39 22.72 -6.71
C LYS A 275 -23.91 21.27 -6.71
N THR A 276 -22.72 20.97 -6.19
CA THR A 276 -22.19 19.59 -6.19
C THR A 276 -23.03 18.69 -5.28
N ALA A 277 -23.37 19.16 -4.07
CA ALA A 277 -24.26 18.42 -3.18
C ALA A 277 -25.63 18.19 -3.81
N GLN A 278 -26.20 19.20 -4.48
CA GLN A 278 -27.46 19.04 -5.19
C GLN A 278 -27.39 17.94 -6.25
N LEU A 279 -26.32 17.90 -7.07
CA LEU A 279 -26.14 16.86 -8.08
C LEU A 279 -26.03 15.45 -7.46
N ILE A 280 -25.39 15.33 -6.28
CA ILE A 280 -25.35 14.06 -5.54
C ILE A 280 -26.76 13.67 -5.10
N ILE A 281 -27.54 14.59 -4.54
CA ILE A 281 -28.91 14.31 -4.07
C ILE A 281 -29.84 13.98 -5.24
N ASP A 282 -29.73 14.70 -6.36
CA ASP A 282 -30.50 14.40 -7.58
C ASP A 282 -30.23 12.95 -8.07
N GLU A 283 -28.97 12.48 -7.93
CA GLU A 283 -28.61 11.08 -8.26
C GLU A 283 -29.19 10.09 -7.25
N MET A 284 -29.13 10.43 -5.93
CA MET A 284 -29.75 9.61 -4.89
C MET A 284 -31.25 9.44 -5.10
N GLU A 285 -31.95 10.52 -5.40
CA GLU A 285 -33.41 10.50 -5.66
C GLU A 285 -33.75 9.69 -6.91
N ARG A 286 -32.97 9.87 -8.00
CA ARG A 286 -33.18 9.14 -9.26
C ARG A 286 -33.02 7.65 -9.13
N SER A 287 -32.04 7.22 -8.34
CA SER A 287 -31.60 5.82 -8.26
C SER A 287 -31.99 5.13 -6.94
N GLY A 288 -32.74 5.82 -6.05
CA GLY A 288 -33.16 5.28 -4.75
C GLY A 288 -32.06 5.12 -3.73
N GLY A 289 -31.10 6.05 -3.70
CA GLY A 289 -30.00 6.09 -2.76
C GLY A 289 -30.39 6.62 -1.38
N LEU A 290 -29.42 6.68 -0.46
CA LEU A 290 -29.68 6.95 0.96
C LEU A 290 -29.03 8.24 1.47
N ILE A 291 -28.04 8.79 0.78
CA ILE A 291 -27.30 9.97 1.22
C ILE A 291 -28.19 11.21 1.12
N SER A 292 -28.32 11.97 2.21
CA SER A 292 -29.07 13.21 2.32
C SER A 292 -28.16 14.45 2.33
N PHE A 293 -28.77 15.64 2.17
CA PHE A 293 -28.05 16.91 2.37
C PHE A 293 -27.43 17.02 3.75
N ASP A 294 -28.14 16.56 4.78
CA ASP A 294 -27.65 16.60 6.16
C ASP A 294 -26.46 15.65 6.36
N ASP A 295 -26.46 14.48 5.73
CA ASP A 295 -25.31 13.57 5.74
C ASP A 295 -24.07 14.26 5.15
N LEU A 296 -24.20 14.90 3.99
CA LEU A 296 -23.11 15.62 3.34
C LEU A 296 -22.61 16.79 4.19
N LYS A 297 -23.53 17.65 4.65
CA LYS A 297 -23.24 18.83 5.47
C LYS A 297 -22.54 18.46 6.79
N ASN A 298 -22.96 17.38 7.42
CA ASN A 298 -22.53 16.96 8.75
C ASN A 298 -21.32 16.02 8.73
N TYR A 299 -20.86 15.53 7.57
CA TYR A 299 -19.65 14.73 7.48
C TYR A 299 -18.47 15.47 8.14
N ARG A 300 -17.60 14.74 8.86
CA ARG A 300 -16.40 15.31 9.51
C ARG A 300 -15.21 14.35 9.38
N VAL A 301 -14.05 14.92 9.16
CA VAL A 301 -12.76 14.23 9.31
C VAL A 301 -12.45 14.09 10.80
N VAL A 302 -11.85 12.99 11.22
CA VAL A 302 -11.43 12.77 12.60
C VAL A 302 -9.91 12.66 12.66
N GLU A 303 -9.28 13.46 13.52
CA GLU A 303 -7.89 13.23 13.90
C GLU A 303 -7.82 12.16 14.98
N ARG A 304 -6.98 11.15 14.74
CA ARG A 304 -6.72 10.05 15.66
C ARG A 304 -5.22 9.99 16.00
N ALA A 305 -4.88 9.44 17.16
CA ALA A 305 -3.50 9.07 17.43
C ALA A 305 -3.15 7.83 16.62
N PRO A 306 -2.01 7.78 15.92
CA PRO A 306 -1.55 6.58 15.26
C PRO A 306 -1.33 5.46 16.28
N VAL A 307 -1.38 4.21 15.83
CA VAL A 307 -0.95 3.06 16.63
C VAL A 307 0.49 2.72 16.29
N CYS A 308 1.32 2.56 17.31
CA CYS A 308 2.76 2.32 17.12
C CYS A 308 3.23 1.17 18.00
N VAL A 309 4.25 0.43 17.52
CA VAL A 309 5.02 -0.54 18.30
C VAL A 309 6.50 -0.47 17.91
N ASP A 310 7.36 -0.84 18.85
CA ASP A 310 8.76 -1.10 18.58
C ASP A 310 8.90 -2.47 17.91
N PHE A 311 9.56 -2.51 16.78
CA PHE A 311 9.98 -3.73 16.09
C PHE A 311 11.49 -3.70 15.91
N LYS A 312 12.20 -4.51 16.71
CA LYS A 312 13.67 -4.49 16.82
C LYS A 312 14.19 -3.07 17.12
N LYS A 313 14.88 -2.43 16.21
CA LYS A 313 15.48 -1.09 16.38
C LYS A 313 14.63 0.06 15.82
N ASN A 314 13.45 -0.23 15.31
CA ASN A 314 12.60 0.75 14.64
C ASN A 314 11.25 0.87 15.36
N GLU A 315 10.65 2.06 15.33
CA GLU A 315 9.26 2.24 15.69
C GLU A 315 8.41 2.21 14.40
N ILE A 316 7.33 1.44 14.41
CA ILE A 316 6.40 1.31 13.28
C ILE A 316 5.06 1.87 13.69
N CYS A 317 4.63 2.92 13.01
CA CYS A 317 3.35 3.59 13.22
C CYS A 317 2.42 3.37 12.03
N SER A 318 1.16 3.03 12.31
CA SER A 318 0.16 2.81 11.27
C SER A 318 -1.23 3.29 11.70
N MET A 319 -2.23 3.07 10.86
CA MET A 319 -3.59 3.58 11.07
C MET A 319 -4.33 2.85 12.20
N PRO A 320 -4.93 3.59 13.15
CA PRO A 320 -5.82 3.02 14.16
C PRO A 320 -7.19 2.65 13.56
N PRO A 321 -8.11 2.01 14.35
CA PRO A 321 -9.49 1.83 13.94
C PRO A 321 -10.18 3.17 13.59
N PRO A 322 -11.08 3.20 12.59
CA PRO A 322 -11.78 2.07 11.97
C PRO A 322 -10.99 1.34 10.87
N SER A 323 -9.66 1.43 10.85
CA SER A 323 -8.87 0.48 10.09
C SER A 323 -8.34 -0.65 10.97
N SER A 324 -8.47 -1.88 10.49
CA SER A 324 -7.83 -3.05 11.07
C SER A 324 -6.35 -3.15 10.65
N GLY A 325 -5.97 -2.39 9.62
CA GLY A 325 -4.68 -2.52 8.97
C GLY A 325 -3.50 -2.34 9.90
N GLY A 326 -3.42 -1.21 10.59
CA GLY A 326 -2.33 -0.95 11.52
C GLY A 326 -2.32 -1.93 12.70
N ILE A 327 -3.49 -2.24 13.26
CA ILE A 327 -3.59 -3.16 14.40
C ILE A 327 -3.00 -4.53 14.08
N HIS A 328 -3.41 -5.12 12.95
CA HIS A 328 -2.97 -6.48 12.61
C HIS A 328 -1.56 -6.52 12.02
N LEU A 329 -1.13 -5.46 11.32
CA LEU A 329 0.27 -5.29 10.97
C LEU A 329 1.16 -5.38 12.21
N LEU A 330 0.86 -4.56 13.23
CA LEU A 330 1.65 -4.48 14.46
C LEU A 330 1.54 -5.75 15.31
N GLN A 331 0.35 -6.39 15.35
CA GLN A 331 0.17 -7.68 16.00
C GLN A 331 1.05 -8.77 15.36
N MET A 332 1.04 -8.87 14.03
CA MET A 332 1.85 -9.87 13.32
C MET A 332 3.34 -9.60 13.49
N LEU A 333 3.80 -8.36 13.43
CA LEU A 333 5.18 -7.98 13.71
C LEU A 333 5.59 -8.41 15.12
N ASN A 334 4.77 -8.16 16.15
CA ASN A 334 5.04 -8.59 17.53
C ASN A 334 5.09 -10.11 17.72
N ILE A 335 4.38 -10.89 16.88
CA ILE A 335 4.48 -12.36 16.87
C ILE A 335 5.79 -12.79 16.20
N LEU A 336 6.09 -12.20 15.02
CA LEU A 336 7.18 -12.58 14.14
C LEU A 336 8.56 -12.18 14.69
N GLU A 337 8.69 -11.08 15.43
CA GLU A 337 9.96 -10.61 16.00
C GLU A 337 10.66 -11.61 16.94
N ARG A 338 9.92 -12.66 17.35
CA ARG A 338 10.40 -13.69 18.28
C ARG A 338 11.22 -14.78 17.61
N TRP A 339 11.28 -14.78 16.29
CA TRP A 339 12.14 -15.65 15.49
C TRP A 339 13.24 -14.85 14.82
N ASP A 340 14.36 -15.50 14.58
CA ASP A 340 15.37 -15.03 13.64
C ASP A 340 14.92 -15.38 12.23
N LEU A 341 14.11 -14.48 11.64
CA LEU A 341 13.52 -14.71 10.31
C LEU A 341 14.58 -14.72 9.22
N GLN A 342 15.65 -13.94 9.38
CA GLN A 342 16.74 -13.87 8.40
C GLN A 342 17.42 -15.22 8.22
N SER A 343 17.65 -15.95 9.32
CA SER A 343 18.28 -17.29 9.29
C SER A 343 17.44 -18.34 8.58
N LEU A 344 16.10 -18.15 8.49
CA LEU A 344 15.20 -19.06 7.79
C LEU A 344 15.30 -18.92 6.26
N GLY A 345 15.79 -17.79 5.77
CA GLY A 345 15.84 -17.45 4.35
C GLY A 345 14.51 -16.90 3.82
N HIS A 346 14.61 -15.86 3.01
CA HIS A 346 13.44 -15.20 2.40
C HIS A 346 12.63 -16.19 1.55
N ASN A 347 11.31 -16.18 1.74
CA ASN A 347 10.36 -17.05 1.05
C ASN A 347 10.66 -18.56 1.13
N SER A 348 11.41 -19.02 2.13
CA SER A 348 11.52 -20.44 2.46
C SER A 348 10.19 -20.97 3.06
N ALA A 349 9.96 -22.29 3.01
CA ALA A 349 8.77 -22.89 3.61
C ALA A 349 8.68 -22.60 5.13
N ALA A 350 9.80 -22.65 5.84
CA ALA A 350 9.88 -22.36 7.26
C ALA A 350 9.50 -20.90 7.59
N TYR A 351 9.92 -19.92 6.76
CA TYR A 351 9.53 -18.51 6.89
C TYR A 351 8.05 -18.32 6.57
N ILE A 352 7.58 -18.81 5.42
CA ILE A 352 6.19 -18.66 4.98
C ILE A 352 5.23 -19.31 5.97
N HIS A 353 5.55 -20.48 6.52
CA HIS A 353 4.74 -21.14 7.53
C HIS A 353 4.50 -20.23 8.76
N ARG A 354 5.55 -19.63 9.32
CA ARG A 354 5.42 -18.70 10.46
C ARG A 354 4.64 -17.44 10.11
N LEU A 355 4.82 -16.94 8.90
CA LEU A 355 4.10 -15.79 8.38
C LEU A 355 2.60 -16.09 8.29
N VAL A 356 2.23 -17.23 7.68
CA VAL A 356 0.83 -17.70 7.54
C VAL A 356 0.17 -17.94 8.89
N GLU A 357 0.86 -18.60 9.82
CA GLU A 357 0.34 -18.86 11.16
C GLU A 357 0.10 -17.55 11.95
N SER A 358 0.95 -16.55 11.75
CA SER A 358 0.74 -15.21 12.33
C SER A 358 -0.45 -14.50 11.69
N MET A 359 -0.60 -14.57 10.37
CA MET A 359 -1.75 -14.04 9.63
C MET A 359 -3.06 -14.70 10.07
N ARG A 360 -3.10 -16.03 10.15
CA ARG A 360 -4.27 -16.80 10.58
C ARG A 360 -4.82 -16.30 11.92
N ARG A 361 -3.96 -16.08 12.92
CA ARG A 361 -4.33 -15.59 14.24
C ARG A 361 -4.78 -14.14 14.24
N ALA A 362 -4.10 -13.27 13.49
CA ALA A 362 -4.45 -11.88 13.36
C ALA A 362 -5.83 -11.69 12.70
N TYR A 363 -6.11 -12.43 11.63
CA TYR A 363 -7.41 -12.34 10.96
C TYR A 363 -8.56 -13.00 11.74
N ALA A 364 -8.27 -14.00 12.58
CA ALA A 364 -9.25 -14.52 13.55
C ALA A 364 -9.64 -13.42 14.54
N ASP A 365 -8.67 -12.70 15.12
CA ASP A 365 -8.92 -11.57 16.02
C ASP A 365 -9.67 -10.43 15.31
N ARG A 366 -9.31 -10.15 14.03
CA ARG A 366 -9.99 -9.14 13.21
C ARG A 366 -11.50 -9.38 13.14
N SER A 367 -11.87 -10.62 12.87
CA SER A 367 -13.28 -11.01 12.69
C SER A 367 -14.15 -10.71 13.92
N ALA A 368 -13.56 -10.73 15.09
CA ALA A 368 -14.25 -10.67 16.37
C ALA A 368 -14.26 -9.28 17.01
N TYR A 369 -13.14 -8.55 16.93
CA TYR A 369 -12.93 -7.39 17.81
C TYR A 369 -12.91 -6.05 17.08
N LEU A 370 -12.78 -6.01 15.75
CA LEU A 370 -12.54 -4.78 15.02
C LEU A 370 -13.81 -4.17 14.44
N GLY A 371 -13.90 -2.86 14.55
CA GLY A 371 -14.97 -2.01 14.05
C GLY A 371 -14.65 -0.53 14.27
N ASP A 372 -15.65 0.33 14.13
CA ASP A 372 -15.53 1.76 14.40
C ASP A 372 -15.41 2.00 15.93
N PRO A 373 -14.31 2.62 16.41
CA PRO A 373 -14.07 2.84 17.83
C PRO A 373 -15.03 3.87 18.46
N ASP A 374 -15.70 4.67 17.63
CA ASP A 374 -16.70 5.65 18.09
C ASP A 374 -18.06 4.98 18.39
N PHE A 375 -18.25 3.72 17.96
CA PHE A 375 -19.46 2.90 18.16
C PHE A 375 -19.21 1.59 18.93
N TYR A 376 -17.97 1.12 18.99
CA TYR A 376 -17.64 -0.16 19.59
C TYR A 376 -16.29 -0.09 20.33
N SER A 377 -16.23 -0.64 21.54
CA SER A 377 -14.99 -0.67 22.32
C SER A 377 -13.99 -1.67 21.76
N VAL A 378 -13.10 -1.20 20.90
CA VAL A 378 -12.06 -2.02 20.26
C VAL A 378 -10.89 -2.22 21.22
N PRO A 379 -10.46 -3.46 21.55
CA PRO A 379 -9.39 -3.75 22.52
C PRO A 379 -7.98 -3.56 21.89
N VAL A 380 -7.70 -2.36 21.33
CA VAL A 380 -6.46 -2.05 20.60
C VAL A 380 -5.22 -2.40 21.40
N LYS A 381 -5.13 -1.88 22.65
CA LYS A 381 -3.94 -2.07 23.52
C LYS A 381 -3.66 -3.54 23.81
N GLN A 382 -4.71 -4.35 23.95
CA GLN A 382 -4.57 -5.78 24.21
C GLN A 382 -4.07 -6.54 22.98
N ILE A 383 -4.58 -6.22 21.79
CA ILE A 383 -4.23 -6.90 20.54
C ILE A 383 -2.76 -6.66 20.17
N ILE A 384 -2.25 -5.43 20.34
CA ILE A 384 -0.85 -5.09 20.04
C ILE A 384 0.12 -5.30 21.21
N ASP A 385 -0.34 -5.83 22.37
CA ASP A 385 0.52 -6.10 23.51
C ASP A 385 1.49 -7.26 23.22
N LYS A 386 2.79 -7.05 23.49
CA LYS A 386 3.83 -8.05 23.26
C LYS A 386 3.65 -9.33 24.11
N ARG A 387 2.96 -9.25 25.26
CA ARG A 387 2.61 -10.44 26.06
C ARG A 387 1.54 -11.26 25.37
N TYR A 388 0.56 -10.60 24.75
CA TYR A 388 -0.46 -11.27 23.96
C TYR A 388 0.17 -11.93 22.73
N ALA A 389 1.03 -11.24 22.02
CA ALA A 389 1.80 -11.80 20.89
C ALA A 389 2.63 -13.02 21.33
N LYS A 390 3.25 -12.98 22.54
CA LYS A 390 3.95 -14.14 23.11
C LYS A 390 3.04 -15.34 23.38
N LYS A 391 1.79 -15.09 23.81
CA LYS A 391 0.79 -16.16 23.96
C LYS A 391 0.47 -16.81 22.61
N LEU A 392 0.19 -16.00 21.59
CA LEU A 392 -0.13 -16.49 20.24
C LEU A 392 1.05 -17.23 19.60
N HIS A 393 2.26 -16.69 19.71
CA HIS A 393 3.49 -17.32 19.23
C HIS A 393 3.70 -18.73 19.78
N ARG A 394 3.42 -18.97 21.08
CA ARG A 394 3.57 -20.30 21.72
C ARG A 394 2.57 -21.33 21.22
N GLN A 395 1.50 -20.93 20.55
CA GLN A 395 0.47 -21.79 19.99
C GLN A 395 0.80 -22.23 18.56
N ILE A 396 1.88 -21.72 17.98
CA ILE A 396 2.30 -22.04 16.62
C ILE A 396 3.18 -23.29 16.69
N ASP A 397 2.72 -24.37 16.08
CA ASP A 397 3.56 -25.53 15.80
C ASP A 397 4.51 -25.17 14.65
N LEU A 398 5.76 -25.57 14.72
CA LEU A 398 6.77 -25.18 13.73
C LEU A 398 6.86 -26.12 12.53
N GLU A 399 6.21 -27.29 12.63
CA GLU A 399 6.26 -28.36 11.64
C GLU A 399 4.90 -28.62 10.98
N GLN A 400 3.79 -28.24 11.66
CA GLN A 400 2.44 -28.49 11.17
C GLN A 400 1.57 -27.23 11.15
N ALA A 401 0.83 -27.06 10.05
CA ALA A 401 -0.14 -25.98 9.90
C ALA A 401 -1.33 -26.16 10.84
N SER A 402 -1.77 -25.08 11.48
CA SER A 402 -3.03 -25.05 12.20
C SER A 402 -4.21 -25.09 11.21
N SER A 403 -5.29 -25.81 11.57
CA SER A 403 -6.57 -25.62 10.86
C SER A 403 -7.23 -24.33 11.33
N SER A 404 -7.73 -23.51 10.41
CA SER A 404 -8.45 -22.27 10.74
C SER A 404 -9.71 -22.51 11.57
N ASP A 405 -10.35 -23.68 11.47
CA ASP A 405 -11.50 -24.05 12.30
C ASP A 405 -11.13 -24.18 13.79
N ASN A 406 -9.86 -24.45 14.08
CA ASN A 406 -9.33 -24.61 15.44
C ASN A 406 -8.66 -23.32 15.97
N VAL A 407 -8.40 -22.34 15.12
CA VAL A 407 -7.81 -21.06 15.53
C VAL A 407 -8.94 -20.07 15.80
N LEU A 408 -9.18 -19.84 17.09
CA LEU A 408 -10.21 -18.90 17.57
C LEU A 408 -9.57 -17.57 17.94
N PRO A 409 -10.38 -16.48 17.98
CA PRO A 409 -9.95 -15.19 18.54
C PRO A 409 -9.36 -15.36 19.95
N GLY A 410 -8.19 -14.76 20.22
CA GLY A 410 -7.39 -15.11 21.40
C GLY A 410 -7.70 -14.32 22.67
N LEU A 411 -8.50 -13.23 22.60
CA LEU A 411 -9.04 -12.49 23.75
C LEU A 411 -10.43 -13.03 24.13
N PRO A 412 -10.93 -12.73 25.34
CA PRO A 412 -12.29 -13.11 25.72
C PRO A 412 -13.33 -12.53 24.77
N ILE A 413 -14.27 -13.36 24.34
CA ILE A 413 -15.38 -12.99 23.46
C ILE A 413 -16.66 -13.68 23.94
N ASP A 414 -17.82 -13.04 23.74
CA ASP A 414 -19.11 -13.71 23.92
C ASP A 414 -19.23 -14.88 22.93
N PRO A 415 -19.42 -16.12 23.38
CA PRO A 415 -19.55 -17.28 22.51
C PRO A 415 -20.65 -17.16 21.45
N LYS A 416 -21.67 -16.32 21.70
CA LYS A 416 -22.77 -16.08 20.74
C LYS A 416 -22.35 -15.24 19.54
N THR A 417 -21.22 -14.50 19.65
CA THR A 417 -20.68 -13.66 18.58
C THR A 417 -19.57 -14.36 17.78
N LEU A 418 -19.19 -15.58 18.19
CA LEU A 418 -18.20 -16.39 17.47
C LEU A 418 -18.73 -16.81 16.11
N VAL A 419 -17.98 -16.46 15.08
CA VAL A 419 -18.22 -16.89 13.71
C VAL A 419 -17.72 -18.32 13.54
N LYS A 420 -18.56 -19.22 13.02
CA LYS A 420 -18.21 -20.62 12.73
C LYS A 420 -18.44 -20.92 11.24
N GLY A 421 -17.43 -21.53 10.63
CA GLY A 421 -17.51 -22.28 9.38
C GLY A 421 -18.15 -21.61 8.17
N ILE A 422 -17.35 -20.95 7.31
CA ILE A 422 -17.82 -20.40 6.04
C ILE A 422 -17.15 -21.13 4.88
N LYS A 423 -17.98 -21.63 3.95
CA LYS A 423 -17.55 -22.51 2.86
C LYS A 423 -17.19 -21.82 1.54
N LYS A 424 -17.50 -20.52 1.34
CA LYS A 424 -17.16 -19.80 0.09
C LYS A 424 -16.85 -18.33 0.35
N ALA A 425 -15.66 -17.91 -0.04
CA ALA A 425 -15.33 -16.49 -0.24
C ALA A 425 -15.60 -16.09 -1.70
N GLY A 426 -16.02 -14.86 -1.92
CA GLY A 426 -16.12 -14.27 -3.26
C GLY A 426 -14.73 -14.04 -3.88
N ALA A 427 -14.67 -13.81 -5.19
CA ALA A 427 -13.46 -13.36 -5.85
C ALA A 427 -13.18 -11.90 -5.46
N GLU A 428 -11.97 -11.60 -4.99
CA GLU A 428 -11.57 -10.24 -4.60
C GLU A 428 -11.39 -9.32 -5.80
N SER A 429 -11.75 -8.04 -5.61
CA SER A 429 -11.35 -6.93 -6.47
C SER A 429 -10.21 -6.19 -5.79
N ILE A 430 -9.09 -5.95 -6.51
CA ILE A 430 -7.85 -5.39 -5.95
C ILE A 430 -7.83 -3.87 -6.22
N GLU A 431 -8.82 -3.12 -5.73
CA GLU A 431 -8.98 -1.71 -6.11
C GLU A 431 -8.99 -0.78 -4.91
N THR A 432 -7.94 -0.05 -4.76
CA THR A 432 -7.62 1.01 -3.80
C THR A 432 -6.40 1.70 -4.39
N THR A 433 -6.02 2.86 -3.93
CA THR A 433 -4.76 3.47 -4.32
C THR A 433 -4.01 3.99 -3.11
N HIS A 434 -2.69 4.06 -3.23
CA HIS A 434 -1.82 4.55 -2.18
C HIS A 434 -0.88 5.64 -2.72
N ILE A 435 -0.57 6.62 -1.88
CA ILE A 435 0.35 7.71 -2.14
C ILE A 435 1.31 7.80 -0.97
N SER A 436 2.62 7.82 -1.26
CA SER A 436 3.66 8.18 -0.30
C SER A 436 4.41 9.40 -0.78
N THR A 437 4.56 10.42 0.09
CA THR A 437 5.32 11.64 -0.21
C THR A 437 6.32 11.96 0.87
N TRP A 438 7.42 12.59 0.47
CA TRP A 438 8.48 13.06 1.34
C TRP A 438 9.00 14.39 0.82
N ASP A 439 9.14 15.41 1.67
CA ASP A 439 9.66 16.73 1.28
C ASP A 439 11.08 16.98 1.82
N GLN A 440 11.67 18.07 1.36
CA GLN A 440 13.03 18.50 1.74
C GLN A 440 13.16 18.87 3.23
N TRP A 441 12.07 19.11 3.94
CA TRP A 441 12.08 19.44 5.38
C TRP A 441 11.91 18.21 6.26
N GLY A 442 11.70 17.04 5.65
CA GLY A 442 11.53 15.77 6.35
C GLY A 442 10.08 15.45 6.75
N ASN A 443 9.10 16.24 6.29
CA ASN A 443 7.70 15.85 6.43
C ASN A 443 7.40 14.67 5.53
N VAL A 444 6.53 13.77 6.01
CA VAL A 444 6.19 12.54 5.32
C VAL A 444 4.70 12.31 5.36
N VAL A 445 4.12 11.91 4.23
CA VAL A 445 2.73 11.47 4.16
C VAL A 445 2.65 10.05 3.63
N SER A 446 1.82 9.23 4.27
CA SER A 446 1.40 7.92 3.79
C SER A 446 -0.12 7.90 3.77
N THR A 447 -0.75 7.82 2.60
CA THR A 447 -2.21 7.90 2.49
C THR A 447 -2.77 6.86 1.54
N THR A 448 -3.84 6.19 1.98
CA THR A 448 -4.57 5.18 1.20
C THR A 448 -6.01 5.63 1.05
N THR A 449 -6.51 5.67 -0.19
CA THR A 449 -7.87 6.11 -0.53
C THR A 449 -8.53 5.14 -1.50
N THR A 450 -9.86 5.05 -1.47
CA THR A 450 -10.61 4.02 -2.19
C THR A 450 -12.01 4.46 -2.57
N LEU A 451 -12.61 3.72 -3.51
CA LEU A 451 -14.05 3.64 -3.76
C LEU A 451 -14.62 2.29 -3.31
N ASN A 452 -13.82 1.44 -2.63
CA ASN A 452 -13.96 0.04 -2.33
C ASN A 452 -13.64 -0.85 -3.54
N PHE A 453 -14.55 -1.12 -4.45
CA PHE A 453 -14.26 -1.89 -5.68
C PHE A 453 -13.88 -0.99 -6.85
N SER A 454 -13.34 -1.62 -7.91
CA SER A 454 -13.00 -0.93 -9.16
C SER A 454 -14.18 -0.15 -9.70
N PHE A 455 -14.04 1.17 -9.85
CA PHE A 455 -15.09 2.13 -10.20
C PHE A 455 -16.24 2.20 -9.17
N GLY A 456 -16.01 1.86 -7.91
CA GLY A 456 -17.00 1.94 -6.83
C GLY A 456 -18.29 1.18 -7.14
N SER A 457 -19.42 1.82 -6.97
CA SER A 457 -20.74 1.27 -7.32
C SER A 457 -20.97 1.14 -8.84
N GLY A 458 -20.08 1.71 -9.67
CA GLY A 458 -20.30 1.83 -11.11
C GLY A 458 -21.23 2.99 -11.51
N ILE A 459 -21.68 3.78 -10.54
CA ILE A 459 -22.63 4.88 -10.73
C ILE A 459 -21.89 6.20 -10.64
N SER A 460 -21.96 7.01 -11.70
CA SER A 460 -21.44 8.37 -11.73
C SER A 460 -22.52 9.39 -11.41
N VAL A 461 -22.14 10.45 -10.68
CA VAL A 461 -23.03 11.59 -10.45
C VAL A 461 -23.12 12.43 -11.71
N SER A 462 -24.31 12.47 -12.33
CA SER A 462 -24.54 13.21 -13.57
C SER A 462 -24.31 14.70 -13.40
N GLY A 463 -23.51 15.33 -14.27
CA GLY A 463 -23.13 16.75 -14.20
C GLY A 463 -22.07 17.08 -13.15
N ALA A 464 -21.54 16.06 -12.44
CA ALA A 464 -20.46 16.21 -11.48
C ALA A 464 -19.18 15.47 -11.90
N GLY A 465 -19.28 14.42 -12.73
CA GLY A 465 -18.17 13.76 -13.40
C GLY A 465 -17.37 12.78 -12.54
N PHE A 466 -17.82 12.41 -11.35
CA PHE A 466 -17.15 11.44 -10.49
C PHE A 466 -18.04 10.25 -10.14
N LEU A 467 -17.40 9.12 -9.82
CA LEU A 467 -18.04 7.87 -9.40
C LEU A 467 -18.35 7.87 -7.90
N LEU A 468 -19.46 7.25 -7.52
CA LEU A 468 -19.81 6.97 -6.13
C LEU A 468 -19.13 5.70 -5.64
N ASN A 469 -18.73 5.70 -4.37
CA ASN A 469 -18.18 4.53 -3.70
C ASN A 469 -19.25 3.44 -3.49
N ASN A 470 -18.81 2.24 -3.14
CA ASN A 470 -19.67 1.15 -2.65
C ASN A 470 -19.14 0.58 -1.32
N GLU A 471 -18.77 1.48 -0.43
CA GLU A 471 -18.06 1.19 0.79
C GLU A 471 -18.93 0.55 1.88
N MET A 472 -20.26 0.59 1.75
CA MET A 472 -21.17 -0.07 2.69
C MET A 472 -21.01 -1.60 2.70
N ASP A 473 -20.43 -2.22 1.64
CA ASP A 473 -20.10 -3.65 1.60
C ASP A 473 -19.02 -4.04 2.63
N ASP A 474 -18.20 -3.08 3.08
CA ASP A 474 -17.19 -3.34 4.12
C ASP A 474 -17.77 -3.51 5.52
N PHE A 475 -19.02 -3.19 5.74
CA PHE A 475 -19.73 -3.59 6.95
C PHE A 475 -20.02 -5.09 6.98
N SER A 476 -20.23 -5.62 8.19
CA SER A 476 -20.84 -6.94 8.37
C SER A 476 -22.34 -6.84 8.08
N ALA A 477 -22.75 -7.01 6.83
CA ALA A 477 -24.16 -7.02 6.45
C ALA A 477 -24.97 -8.09 7.23
N LYS A 478 -24.28 -9.19 7.59
CA LYS A 478 -24.74 -10.21 8.53
C LYS A 478 -23.52 -10.75 9.28
N PRO A 479 -23.46 -10.68 10.62
CA PRO A 479 -22.36 -11.24 11.38
C PRO A 479 -22.09 -12.70 10.99
N GLY A 480 -20.84 -12.99 10.67
CA GLY A 480 -20.43 -14.32 10.22
C GLY A 480 -20.55 -14.58 8.72
N SER A 481 -21.11 -13.66 7.94
CA SER A 481 -21.10 -13.74 6.48
C SER A 481 -19.90 -12.99 5.91
N PRO A 482 -19.28 -13.48 4.81
CA PRO A 482 -18.18 -12.77 4.16
C PRO A 482 -18.72 -11.55 3.40
N ASN A 483 -17.93 -10.47 3.39
CA ASN A 483 -18.10 -9.35 2.49
C ASN A 483 -17.54 -9.68 1.09
N GLY A 484 -17.48 -8.68 0.21
CA GLY A 484 -16.95 -8.82 -1.15
C GLY A 484 -15.51 -9.30 -1.25
N TYR A 485 -14.71 -9.07 -0.21
CA TYR A 485 -13.32 -9.55 -0.10
C TYR A 485 -13.19 -10.91 0.60
N GLY A 486 -14.30 -11.55 0.94
CA GLY A 486 -14.29 -12.79 1.71
C GLY A 486 -13.95 -12.58 3.19
N LEU A 487 -13.80 -11.33 3.64
CA LEU A 487 -13.54 -11.02 5.03
C LEU A 487 -14.78 -11.24 5.88
N ILE A 488 -14.57 -11.89 7.01
CA ILE A 488 -15.62 -12.15 7.97
C ILE A 488 -15.59 -11.09 9.03
N GLY A 489 -16.75 -10.53 9.36
CA GLY A 489 -16.94 -9.57 10.43
C GLY A 489 -18.00 -10.03 11.42
N GLY A 490 -17.83 -9.56 12.67
CA GLY A 490 -18.77 -9.77 13.77
C GLY A 490 -19.69 -8.55 13.99
N VAL A 491 -20.35 -8.54 15.13
CA VAL A 491 -21.23 -7.46 15.62
C VAL A 491 -20.51 -6.12 15.71
N ALA A 492 -19.20 -6.12 16.01
CA ALA A 492 -18.40 -4.91 16.10
C ALA A 492 -18.48 -4.05 14.81
N ASN A 493 -18.66 -4.69 13.65
CA ASN A 493 -18.71 -4.04 12.35
C ASN A 493 -20.12 -4.08 11.70
N GLU A 494 -21.20 -4.26 12.46
CA GLU A 494 -22.58 -4.14 11.93
C GLU A 494 -22.88 -2.72 11.47
N ILE A 495 -23.80 -2.58 10.50
CA ILE A 495 -24.26 -1.29 9.97
C ILE A 495 -25.03 -0.55 11.07
N GLN A 496 -24.64 0.71 11.29
CA GLN A 496 -25.39 1.68 12.12
C GLN A 496 -25.32 3.06 11.45
N PRO A 497 -26.38 3.89 11.53
CA PRO A 497 -26.35 5.26 11.02
C PRO A 497 -25.14 6.05 11.55
N GLY A 498 -24.42 6.74 10.66
CA GLY A 498 -23.26 7.55 11.00
C GLY A 498 -21.97 6.78 11.32
N LYS A 499 -22.00 5.46 11.37
CA LYS A 499 -20.84 4.59 11.64
C LYS A 499 -19.96 4.46 10.40
N ARG A 500 -18.67 4.25 10.61
CA ARG A 500 -17.67 4.00 9.56
C ARG A 500 -17.43 2.50 9.40
N PRO A 501 -17.41 1.96 8.17
CA PRO A 501 -17.12 0.55 7.95
C PRO A 501 -15.66 0.24 8.25
N LEU A 502 -15.40 -0.96 8.77
CA LEU A 502 -14.06 -1.44 9.06
C LEU A 502 -13.24 -1.59 7.77
N SER A 503 -12.06 -1.00 7.74
CA SER A 503 -11.14 -1.05 6.62
C SER A 503 -9.97 -2.02 6.86
N ALA A 504 -9.27 -2.38 5.78
CA ALA A 504 -7.95 -3.02 5.80
C ALA A 504 -6.81 -2.10 5.34
N MET A 505 -7.08 -0.83 5.02
CA MET A 505 -6.08 0.13 4.56
C MET A 505 -5.01 0.37 5.61
N THR A 506 -3.73 0.26 5.22
CA THR A 506 -2.57 0.21 6.12
C THR A 506 -1.51 1.24 5.72
N PRO A 507 -1.83 2.55 5.66
CA PRO A 507 -0.77 3.54 5.52
C PRO A 507 0.17 3.43 6.73
N THR A 508 1.49 3.41 6.47
CA THR A 508 2.49 3.10 7.50
C THR A 508 3.71 4.00 7.35
N ILE A 509 4.24 4.49 8.47
CA ILE A 509 5.51 5.21 8.57
C ILE A 509 6.39 4.49 9.57
N VAL A 510 7.67 4.30 9.24
CA VAL A 510 8.68 3.67 10.09
C VAL A 510 9.69 4.72 10.52
N PHE A 511 10.08 4.68 11.79
CA PHE A 511 11.03 5.61 12.40
C PHE A 511 12.26 4.86 12.91
N ASP A 512 13.42 5.54 12.89
CA ASP A 512 14.63 5.07 13.55
C ASP A 512 14.58 5.30 15.07
N GLN A 513 15.63 4.86 15.76
CA GLN A 513 15.75 5.04 17.23
C GLN A 513 15.82 6.50 17.68
N GLN A 514 16.08 7.43 16.79
CA GLN A 514 16.11 8.87 17.04
C GLN A 514 14.74 9.53 16.78
N GLY A 515 13.74 8.76 16.36
CA GLY A 515 12.41 9.23 16.02
C GLY A 515 12.34 9.94 14.66
N ALA A 516 13.35 9.79 13.80
CA ALA A 516 13.31 10.33 12.44
C ALA A 516 12.70 9.31 11.48
N PRO A 517 11.82 9.72 10.55
CA PRO A 517 11.24 8.81 9.59
C PRO A 517 12.31 8.20 8.67
N ILE A 518 12.19 6.91 8.37
CA ILE A 518 13.07 6.19 7.44
C ILE A 518 12.32 5.64 6.25
N LEU A 519 11.01 5.38 6.40
CA LEU A 519 10.20 4.73 5.36
C LEU A 519 8.74 5.16 5.51
N ALA A 520 8.07 5.38 4.37
CA ALA A 520 6.62 5.40 4.30
C ALA A 520 6.14 4.49 3.18
N THR A 521 5.09 3.72 3.43
CA THR A 521 4.56 2.73 2.49
C THR A 521 3.10 2.43 2.73
N GLY A 522 2.46 1.84 1.75
CA GLY A 522 1.12 1.28 1.79
C GLY A 522 0.77 0.66 0.44
N SER A 523 -0.39 0.07 0.33
CA SER A 523 -0.80 -0.72 -0.83
C SER A 523 -2.31 -0.66 -1.05
N PRO A 524 -2.81 -0.79 -2.30
CA PRO A 524 -4.13 -1.32 -2.58
C PRO A 524 -4.18 -2.83 -2.33
N GLY A 525 -5.40 -3.42 -2.37
CA GLY A 525 -5.54 -4.87 -2.36
C GLY A 525 -6.64 -5.45 -1.48
N GLY A 526 -7.60 -4.64 -0.99
CA GLY A 526 -8.66 -5.15 -0.10
C GLY A 526 -8.07 -5.83 1.14
N SER A 527 -8.42 -7.08 1.39
CA SER A 527 -7.91 -7.88 2.51
C SER A 527 -6.39 -8.08 2.48
N THR A 528 -5.79 -8.12 1.28
CA THR A 528 -4.34 -8.37 1.10
C THR A 528 -3.47 -7.17 1.44
N ILE A 529 -4.02 -5.97 1.64
CA ILE A 529 -3.27 -4.75 1.97
C ILE A 529 -2.35 -4.98 3.18
N ILE A 530 -2.91 -5.53 4.25
CA ILE A 530 -2.19 -5.72 5.52
C ILE A 530 -0.98 -6.63 5.35
N THR A 531 -1.17 -7.75 4.67
CA THR A 531 -0.13 -8.77 4.45
C THR A 531 0.91 -8.33 3.42
N THR A 532 0.51 -7.50 2.46
CA THR A 532 1.42 -6.87 1.49
C THR A 532 2.36 -5.89 2.18
N VAL A 533 1.83 -4.97 2.99
CA VAL A 533 2.63 -4.02 3.76
C VAL A 533 3.55 -4.74 4.74
N LEU A 534 3.05 -5.76 5.45
CA LEU A 534 3.85 -6.59 6.34
C LEU A 534 5.09 -7.18 5.65
N GLN A 535 4.90 -7.80 4.48
CA GLN A 535 5.99 -8.45 3.77
C GLN A 535 7.01 -7.45 3.22
N VAL A 536 6.57 -6.29 2.71
CA VAL A 536 7.51 -5.23 2.27
C VAL A 536 8.33 -4.71 3.45
N LEU A 537 7.71 -4.49 4.62
CA LEU A 537 8.45 -4.10 5.82
C LEU A 537 9.46 -5.17 6.25
N LEU A 538 9.07 -6.45 6.28
CA LEU A 538 9.97 -7.55 6.62
C LEU A 538 11.12 -7.67 5.60
N ASN A 539 10.84 -7.52 4.32
CA ASN A 539 11.86 -7.55 3.28
C ASN A 539 12.94 -6.48 3.51
N ILE A 540 12.53 -5.28 3.91
CA ILE A 540 13.45 -4.16 4.18
C ILE A 540 14.14 -4.32 5.54
N LEU A 541 13.37 -4.59 6.61
CA LEU A 541 13.85 -4.51 8.00
C LEU A 541 14.51 -5.79 8.51
N GLU A 542 14.17 -6.95 7.94
CA GLU A 542 14.69 -8.27 8.34
C GLU A 542 15.65 -8.85 7.33
N PHE A 543 15.36 -8.70 6.04
CA PHE A 543 16.16 -9.29 4.98
C PHE A 543 17.11 -8.29 4.31
N ASP A 544 17.19 -7.06 4.80
CA ASP A 544 18.07 -5.99 4.31
C ASP A 544 17.95 -5.76 2.78
N MET A 545 16.76 -5.97 2.22
CA MET A 545 16.52 -5.74 0.78
C MET A 545 16.45 -4.26 0.48
N GLY A 546 17.02 -3.85 -0.66
CA GLY A 546 16.75 -2.54 -1.25
C GLY A 546 15.26 -2.36 -1.52
N ILE A 547 14.72 -1.12 -1.39
CA ILE A 547 13.27 -0.89 -1.45
C ILE A 547 12.61 -1.33 -2.76
N ALA A 548 13.33 -1.28 -3.88
CA ALA A 548 12.82 -1.72 -5.17
C ALA A 548 12.68 -3.25 -5.22
N ASP A 549 13.68 -4.00 -4.75
CA ASP A 549 13.61 -5.45 -4.65
C ASP A 549 12.57 -5.90 -3.61
N ALA A 550 12.51 -5.22 -2.45
CA ALA A 550 11.51 -5.49 -1.42
C ALA A 550 10.07 -5.33 -1.95
N THR A 551 9.85 -4.32 -2.79
CA THR A 551 8.58 -4.03 -3.44
C THR A 551 8.25 -5.07 -4.53
N ALA A 552 9.26 -5.55 -5.28
CA ALA A 552 9.09 -6.51 -6.36
C ALA A 552 9.01 -7.98 -5.91
N ALA A 553 9.48 -8.31 -4.69
CA ALA A 553 9.55 -9.67 -4.18
C ALA A 553 8.19 -10.38 -4.18
N PRO A 554 8.13 -11.67 -4.54
CA PRO A 554 6.89 -12.45 -4.52
C PRO A 554 6.27 -12.51 -3.12
N ARG A 555 4.95 -12.44 -3.07
CA ARG A 555 4.15 -12.35 -1.85
C ARG A 555 3.22 -13.54 -1.67
N ILE A 556 2.79 -13.72 -0.44
CA ILE A 556 1.74 -14.66 -0.06
C ILE A 556 0.68 -13.93 0.77
N HIS A 557 -0.52 -14.54 0.85
CA HIS A 557 -1.60 -14.05 1.68
C HIS A 557 -2.36 -15.20 2.34
N HIS A 558 -2.81 -14.95 3.56
CA HIS A 558 -3.75 -15.78 4.29
C HIS A 558 -4.64 -14.90 5.18
N GLN A 559 -5.94 -15.14 5.18
CA GLN A 559 -6.90 -14.28 5.92
C GLN A 559 -7.79 -15.07 6.88
N TRP A 560 -7.25 -16.15 7.48
CA TRP A 560 -7.94 -17.07 8.35
C TRP A 560 -8.98 -17.92 7.60
N LEU A 561 -10.05 -17.32 7.12
CA LEU A 561 -11.05 -17.97 6.28
C LEU A 561 -11.22 -17.19 4.96
N PRO A 562 -11.24 -17.88 3.81
CA PRO A 562 -11.07 -19.33 3.65
C PRO A 562 -9.67 -19.80 4.07
N ASP A 563 -9.55 -21.04 4.61
CA ASP A 563 -8.29 -21.61 5.07
C ASP A 563 -7.42 -22.06 3.89
N ARG A 564 -6.75 -21.13 3.25
CA ARG A 564 -5.83 -21.37 2.14
C ARG A 564 -4.80 -20.26 2.01
N ILE A 565 -3.63 -20.60 1.52
CA ILE A 565 -2.58 -19.66 1.13
C ILE A 565 -2.81 -19.23 -0.31
N GLU A 566 -2.95 -17.94 -0.54
CA GLU A 566 -2.82 -17.32 -1.85
C GLU A 566 -1.37 -16.89 -2.05
N TYR A 567 -0.84 -17.08 -3.26
CA TYR A 567 0.57 -16.84 -3.53
C TYR A 567 0.78 -16.25 -4.92
N GLU A 568 1.90 -15.55 -5.10
CA GLU A 568 2.30 -14.98 -6.38
C GLU A 568 3.20 -15.91 -7.20
N PRO A 569 3.26 -15.72 -8.53
CA PRO A 569 4.32 -16.30 -9.35
C PRO A 569 5.70 -15.93 -8.78
N GLY A 570 6.64 -16.87 -8.80
CA GLY A 570 8.00 -16.67 -8.27
C GLY A 570 8.26 -17.30 -6.91
N ILE A 571 7.24 -17.78 -6.19
CA ILE A 571 7.46 -18.70 -5.08
C ILE A 571 7.89 -20.06 -5.65
N SER A 572 9.00 -20.62 -5.12
CA SER A 572 9.55 -21.89 -5.62
C SER A 572 8.54 -23.03 -5.50
N PRO A 573 8.39 -23.88 -6.54
CA PRO A 573 7.59 -25.10 -6.44
C PRO A 573 7.99 -26.02 -5.28
N ASP A 574 9.29 -26.10 -4.94
CA ASP A 574 9.77 -26.89 -3.80
C ASP A 574 9.24 -26.31 -2.48
N THR A 575 9.26 -24.98 -2.33
CA THR A 575 8.65 -24.30 -1.17
C THR A 575 7.16 -24.59 -1.06
N LEU A 576 6.42 -24.53 -2.18
CA LEU A 576 4.98 -24.84 -2.19
C LEU A 576 4.70 -26.29 -1.82
N ASN A 577 5.53 -27.24 -2.26
CA ASN A 577 5.39 -28.66 -1.89
C ASN A 577 5.65 -28.88 -0.40
N LEU A 578 6.72 -28.30 0.14
CA LEU A 578 7.00 -28.36 1.58
C LEU A 578 5.87 -27.77 2.42
N LEU A 579 5.26 -26.67 2.00
CA LEU A 579 4.09 -26.09 2.68
C LEU A 579 2.88 -27.04 2.68
N LYS A 580 2.64 -27.78 1.58
CA LYS A 580 1.60 -28.82 1.53
C LYS A 580 1.92 -29.97 2.47
N GLU A 581 3.18 -30.42 2.53
CA GLU A 581 3.64 -31.46 3.47
C GLU A 581 3.45 -31.03 4.93
N MET A 582 3.61 -29.74 5.24
CA MET A 582 3.28 -29.17 6.54
C MET A 582 1.77 -29.06 6.80
N GLY A 583 0.91 -29.40 5.84
CA GLY A 583 -0.55 -29.39 5.97
C GLY A 583 -1.24 -28.09 5.57
N HIS A 584 -0.54 -27.15 4.92
CA HIS A 584 -1.20 -25.95 4.38
C HIS A 584 -2.00 -26.26 3.11
N ASN A 585 -3.19 -25.65 3.02
CA ASN A 585 -3.94 -25.58 1.77
C ASN A 585 -3.39 -24.42 0.93
N LEU A 586 -3.16 -24.65 -0.36
CA LEU A 586 -2.75 -23.62 -1.30
C LEU A 586 -3.86 -23.34 -2.31
N ASP A 587 -3.93 -22.10 -2.83
CA ASP A 587 -4.77 -21.81 -3.98
C ASP A 587 -4.31 -22.61 -5.21
N ASP A 588 -5.26 -22.94 -6.09
CA ASP A 588 -4.98 -23.73 -7.30
C ASP A 588 -4.07 -22.99 -8.30
N LYS A 589 -4.14 -21.67 -8.29
CA LYS A 589 -3.39 -20.81 -9.22
C LYS A 589 -2.79 -19.61 -8.51
N PRO A 590 -1.57 -19.20 -8.91
CA PRO A 590 -0.98 -17.96 -8.41
C PRO A 590 -1.79 -16.75 -8.90
N ARG A 591 -1.79 -15.69 -8.09
CA ARG A 591 -2.40 -14.39 -8.43
C ARG A 591 -1.53 -13.23 -7.92
N ILE A 592 -1.72 -12.05 -8.48
CA ILE A 592 -1.02 -10.83 -8.06
C ILE A 592 -1.63 -10.29 -6.75
N LEU A 593 -0.77 -9.90 -5.80
CA LEU A 593 -1.15 -9.45 -4.46
C LEU A 593 -0.63 -8.03 -4.20
N GLY A 594 -1.56 -7.07 -4.09
CA GLY A 594 -1.24 -5.68 -3.77
C GLY A 594 -0.45 -4.93 -4.86
N SER A 595 -0.04 -3.71 -4.52
CA SER A 595 0.82 -2.83 -5.34
C SER A 595 1.36 -1.70 -4.46
N THR A 596 2.54 -1.86 -3.87
CA THR A 596 3.07 -0.92 -2.89
C THR A 596 3.66 0.33 -3.51
N GLN A 597 3.50 1.46 -2.82
CA GLN A 597 4.09 2.74 -3.19
C GLN A 597 4.95 3.19 -2.01
N THR A 598 6.26 3.11 -2.16
CA THR A 598 7.20 3.23 -1.04
C THR A 598 8.18 4.38 -1.26
N VAL A 599 8.34 5.24 -0.24
CA VAL A 599 9.42 6.21 -0.13
C VAL A 599 10.32 5.84 1.04
N HIS A 600 11.63 6.08 0.91
CA HIS A 600 12.62 5.74 1.91
C HIS A 600 13.69 6.82 1.99
N ARG A 601 14.24 7.04 3.20
CA ARG A 601 15.39 7.92 3.40
C ARG A 601 16.64 7.28 2.79
N GLY A 602 17.20 7.96 1.80
CA GLY A 602 18.43 7.54 1.13
C GLY A 602 19.71 7.99 1.85
N PRO A 603 20.87 7.61 1.30
CA PRO A 603 22.15 8.07 1.81
C PRO A 603 22.27 9.61 1.82
N LYS A 604 22.96 10.14 2.84
CA LYS A 604 23.25 11.59 2.98
C LYS A 604 22.00 12.49 2.97
N GLY A 605 20.84 11.97 3.42
CA GLY A 605 19.60 12.74 3.46
C GLY A 605 18.83 12.82 2.13
N SER A 606 19.27 12.09 1.10
CA SER A 606 18.49 11.91 -0.13
C SER A 606 17.21 11.10 0.13
N THR A 607 16.33 11.06 -0.85
CA THR A 607 15.12 10.24 -0.84
C THR A 607 15.19 9.16 -1.92
N MET A 608 14.59 8.03 -1.68
CA MET A 608 14.42 6.95 -2.65
C MET A 608 12.94 6.62 -2.80
N GLY A 609 12.49 6.39 -4.02
CA GLY A 609 11.13 6.00 -4.33
C GLY A 609 11.08 4.67 -5.09
N ALA A 610 10.20 3.76 -4.67
CA ALA A 610 9.91 2.53 -5.38
C ALA A 610 8.41 2.37 -5.56
N SER A 611 7.97 2.31 -6.81
CA SER A 611 6.61 1.99 -7.20
C SER A 611 6.55 0.55 -7.65
N ASP A 612 5.48 -0.13 -7.32
CA ASP A 612 5.29 -1.55 -7.61
C ASP A 612 5.01 -1.79 -9.10
N THR A 613 5.81 -2.62 -9.72
CA THR A 613 5.71 -2.96 -11.15
C THR A 613 4.53 -3.89 -11.48
N ARG A 614 3.75 -4.33 -10.49
CA ARG A 614 2.54 -5.16 -10.68
C ARG A 614 1.40 -4.39 -11.35
N ARG A 615 1.50 -3.06 -11.36
CA ARG A 615 0.54 -2.18 -12.04
C ARG A 615 1.25 -1.37 -13.11
N ASP A 616 0.67 -1.39 -14.29
CA ASP A 616 1.09 -0.50 -15.38
C ASP A 616 0.77 0.95 -15.00
N GLY A 617 1.67 1.87 -15.34
CA GLY A 617 1.51 3.30 -15.08
C GLY A 617 1.94 3.76 -13.67
N ALA A 618 2.23 2.86 -12.72
CA ALA A 618 2.73 3.26 -11.41
C ALA A 618 4.12 3.93 -11.50
N GLY A 619 4.39 4.93 -10.64
CA GLY A 619 5.68 5.62 -10.75
C GLY A 619 6.11 6.42 -9.52
N ALA A 620 7.42 6.40 -9.27
CA ALA A 620 8.11 7.26 -8.35
C ALA A 620 8.69 8.47 -9.11
N VAL A 621 8.52 9.67 -8.57
CA VAL A 621 9.04 10.92 -9.17
C VAL A 621 9.73 11.74 -8.09
N ALA A 622 11.02 12.03 -8.33
CA ALA A 622 11.80 12.92 -7.46
C ALA A 622 11.43 14.38 -7.68
N GLN A 623 11.49 15.17 -6.61
CA GLN A 623 11.46 16.64 -6.68
C GLN A 623 12.66 17.14 -7.50
N ARG A 624 12.43 18.04 -8.44
CA ARG A 624 13.43 18.66 -9.31
C ARG A 624 13.95 19.95 -8.74
#